data_4740a1c0375c00db44245abb596b38ad
#
_entry.id   4740a1c0375c00db44245abb596b38ad
#
_cell.length_a   1.000
_cell.length_b   1.000
_cell.length_c   1.000
_cell.angle_alpha   90.00
_cell.angle_beta   90.00
_cell.angle_gamma   90.00
#
_symmetry.space_group_name_H-M   'P 1'
#
loop_
_entity.id
_entity.type
_entity.pdbx_description
1 polymer ?
#
loop_
_entity_poly.entity_id
_entity_poly.type
_entity_poly.pdbx_seq_one_letter_code
_entity_poly.pdbx_strand_id
1 'polypeptide(L)'
;MKVLLDTHAFLWSITGDDRLSKTAEKTFLNPDNNLYFSAASFWEICIKLSLGKLSLKRGWFKTIQEEMRINAVQWLPVEMQHCFELTKLPFHHRDPFDRMLIAQALAEDL
;
A
#
# COMPACT_ATOMS: atom_id res chain seq x y z
N MET A 1 14.71 -7.82 -0.39
CA MET A 1 13.71 -7.95 0.68
C MET A 1 12.33 -7.70 0.09
N LYS A 2 11.34 -8.42 0.55
CA LYS A 2 9.94 -8.20 0.15
C LYS A 2 9.32 -7.15 1.06
N VAL A 3 8.72 -6.12 0.48
CA VAL A 3 8.15 -5.00 1.23
C VAL A 3 6.72 -4.76 0.78
N LEU A 4 5.78 -4.81 1.73
CA LEU A 4 4.40 -4.39 1.49
C LEU A 4 4.31 -2.90 1.83
N LEU A 5 3.93 -2.09 0.85
CA LEU A 5 3.90 -0.64 1.01
C LEU A 5 2.68 -0.22 1.83
N ASP A 6 2.90 0.65 2.82
CA ASP A 6 1.84 1.34 3.51
C ASP A 6 1.14 2.31 2.55
N THR A 7 -0.17 2.47 2.70
CA THR A 7 -0.98 3.31 1.81
C THR A 7 -0.44 4.75 1.73
N HIS A 8 -0.16 5.36 2.88
CA HIS A 8 0.35 6.73 2.92
C HIS A 8 1.76 6.84 2.36
N ALA A 9 2.63 5.88 2.70
CA ALA A 9 3.99 5.85 2.18
C ALA A 9 3.99 5.74 0.66
N PHE A 10 3.12 4.91 0.09
CA PHE A 10 2.97 4.79 -1.36
C PHE A 10 2.55 6.12 -1.98
N LEU A 11 1.50 6.74 -1.45
CA LEU A 11 1.02 8.04 -1.97
C LEU A 11 2.10 9.12 -1.87
N TRP A 12 2.80 9.18 -0.73
CA TRP A 12 3.87 10.17 -0.54
C TRP A 12 5.04 9.94 -1.49
N SER A 13 5.36 8.67 -1.79
CA SER A 13 6.46 8.36 -2.71
C SER A 13 6.16 8.82 -4.13
N ILE A 14 4.93 8.64 -4.61
CA ILE A 14 4.55 9.01 -5.99
C ILE A 14 4.26 10.51 -6.14
N THR A 15 3.90 11.20 -5.05
CA THR A 15 3.62 12.65 -5.08
C THR A 15 4.82 13.50 -4.68
N GLY A 16 5.93 12.87 -4.26
CA GLY A 16 7.12 13.59 -3.80
C GLY A 16 6.89 14.35 -2.49
N ASP A 17 6.01 13.83 -1.62
CA ASP A 17 5.65 14.50 -0.37
C ASP A 17 6.77 14.36 0.67
N ASP A 18 7.13 15.46 1.32
CA ASP A 18 8.20 15.51 2.33
C ASP A 18 7.87 14.72 3.60
N ARG A 19 6.61 14.32 3.79
CA ARG A 19 6.22 13.47 4.92
C ARG A 19 6.80 12.07 4.83
N LEU A 20 7.22 11.64 3.63
CA LEU A 20 7.91 10.37 3.48
C LEU A 20 9.28 10.45 4.15
N SER A 21 9.55 9.54 5.11
CA SER A 21 10.85 9.52 5.79
C SER A 21 11.97 9.15 4.81
N LYS A 22 13.20 9.58 5.13
CA LYS A 22 14.37 9.22 4.32
C LYS A 22 14.62 7.72 4.31
N THR A 23 14.34 7.04 5.40
CA THR A 23 14.45 5.57 5.48
C THR A 23 13.45 4.90 4.56
N ALA A 24 12.20 5.35 4.57
CA ALA A 24 11.16 4.82 3.68
C ALA A 24 11.48 5.10 2.21
N GLU A 25 11.99 6.29 1.90
CA GLU A 25 12.40 6.63 0.55
C GLU A 25 13.53 5.73 0.06
N LYS A 26 14.54 5.48 0.90
CA LYS A 26 15.63 4.56 0.55
C LYS A 26 15.13 3.15 0.30
N THR A 27 14.19 2.68 1.11
CA THR A 27 13.56 1.35 0.95
C THR A 27 12.83 1.27 -0.39
N PHE A 28 12.07 2.30 -0.73
CA PHE A 28 11.32 2.38 -1.98
C PHE A 28 12.26 2.40 -3.20
N LEU A 29 13.36 3.14 -3.12
CA LEU A 29 14.29 3.31 -4.25
C LEU A 29 15.33 2.19 -4.36
N ASN A 30 15.45 1.32 -3.37
CA ASN A 30 16.43 0.24 -3.40
C ASN A 30 16.01 -0.84 -4.39
N PRO A 31 16.78 -1.08 -5.49
CA PRO A 31 16.42 -2.03 -6.52
C PRO A 31 16.44 -3.50 -6.05
N ASP A 32 17.07 -3.78 -4.91
CA ASP A 32 17.10 -5.13 -4.35
C ASP A 32 15.82 -5.49 -3.62
N ASN A 33 14.94 -4.51 -3.35
CA ASN A 33 13.67 -4.76 -2.71
C ASN A 33 12.58 -5.10 -3.73
N ASN A 34 11.76 -6.10 -3.40
CA ASN A 34 10.53 -6.40 -4.12
C ASN A 34 9.38 -5.67 -3.43
N LEU A 35 8.79 -4.71 -4.12
CA LEU A 35 7.75 -3.86 -3.57
C LEU A 35 6.38 -4.37 -3.97
N TYR A 36 5.44 -4.37 -3.03
CA TYR A 36 4.06 -4.79 -3.24
C TYR A 36 3.10 -3.70 -2.80
N PHE A 37 2.06 -3.49 -3.59
CA PHE A 37 0.99 -2.55 -3.29
C PHE A 37 -0.33 -3.32 -3.25
N SER A 38 -0.99 -3.30 -2.09
CA SER A 38 -2.19 -4.10 -1.86
C SER A 38 -3.43 -3.51 -2.51
N ALA A 39 -4.30 -4.39 -3.01
CA ALA A 39 -5.65 -4.03 -3.42
C ALA A 39 -6.42 -3.35 -2.29
N ALA A 40 -6.17 -3.73 -1.03
CA ALA A 40 -6.81 -3.09 0.13
C ALA A 40 -6.40 -1.62 0.24
N SER A 41 -5.12 -1.30 0.01
CA SER A 41 -4.63 0.09 0.02
C SER A 41 -5.24 0.91 -1.11
N PHE A 42 -5.33 0.34 -2.30
CA PHE A 42 -5.96 1.03 -3.43
C PHE A 42 -7.44 1.27 -3.17
N TRP A 43 -8.13 0.30 -2.60
CA TRP A 43 -9.53 0.43 -2.20
C TRP A 43 -9.71 1.55 -1.17
N GLU A 44 -8.83 1.62 -0.18
CA GLU A 44 -8.84 2.71 0.81
C GLU A 44 -8.72 4.08 0.14
N ILE A 45 -7.78 4.22 -0.81
CA ILE A 45 -7.60 5.45 -1.59
C ILE A 45 -8.90 5.81 -2.31
N CYS A 46 -9.51 4.86 -3.00
CA CYS A 46 -10.75 5.08 -3.75
C CYS A 46 -11.91 5.52 -2.85
N ILE A 47 -12.04 4.89 -1.67
CA ILE A 47 -13.06 5.25 -0.70
C ILE A 47 -12.86 6.70 -0.23
N LYS A 48 -11.63 7.07 0.14
CA LYS A 48 -11.32 8.41 0.63
C LYS A 48 -11.54 9.47 -0.42
N LEU A 49 -11.20 9.19 -1.68
CA LEU A 49 -11.51 10.08 -2.80
C LEU A 49 -13.01 10.27 -2.97
N SER A 50 -13.79 9.17 -2.91
CA SER A 50 -15.25 9.21 -3.03
C SER A 50 -15.91 10.02 -1.94
N LEU A 51 -15.33 10.01 -0.72
CA LEU A 51 -15.86 10.74 0.43
C LEU A 51 -15.34 12.18 0.53
N GLY A 52 -14.49 12.61 -0.39
CA GLY A 52 -13.88 13.93 -0.35
C GLY A 52 -12.83 14.11 0.74
N LYS A 53 -12.35 13.00 1.34
CA LYS A 53 -11.33 13.03 2.39
C LYS A 53 -9.90 13.04 1.85
N LEU A 54 -9.75 12.78 0.56
CA LEU A 54 -8.48 12.80 -0.15
C LEU A 54 -8.72 13.47 -1.49
N SER A 55 -7.75 14.26 -1.92
CA SER A 55 -7.79 14.91 -3.22
C SER A 55 -6.52 14.56 -3.98
N LEU A 56 -6.66 14.10 -5.21
CA LEU A 56 -5.55 13.82 -6.11
C LEU A 56 -5.76 14.56 -7.41
N LYS A 57 -4.66 14.84 -8.10
CA LYS A 57 -4.69 15.55 -9.41
C LYS A 57 -5.43 14.72 -10.45
N ARG A 58 -6.02 15.42 -11.43
CA ARG A 58 -6.64 14.78 -12.58
C ARG A 58 -5.65 13.83 -13.24
N GLY A 59 -6.14 12.65 -13.64
CA GLY A 59 -5.28 11.61 -14.23
C GLY A 59 -4.52 10.77 -13.22
N TRP A 60 -4.88 10.85 -11.94
CA TRP A 60 -4.20 10.15 -10.86
C TRP A 60 -4.15 8.63 -11.06
N PHE A 61 -5.18 8.05 -11.68
CA PHE A 61 -5.21 6.60 -11.91
C PHE A 61 -4.08 6.16 -12.86
N LYS A 62 -3.93 6.87 -13.97
CA LYS A 62 -2.82 6.60 -14.90
C LYS A 62 -1.47 6.85 -14.26
N THR A 63 -1.37 7.89 -13.43
CA THR A 63 -0.13 8.20 -12.70
C THR A 63 0.25 7.06 -11.78
N ILE A 64 -0.69 6.52 -11.01
CA ILE A 64 -0.44 5.38 -10.13
C ILE A 64 0.03 4.17 -10.92
N GLN A 65 -0.66 3.84 -12.01
CA GLN A 65 -0.29 2.70 -12.86
C GLN A 65 1.12 2.85 -13.43
N GLU A 66 1.46 4.04 -13.91
CA GLU A 66 2.76 4.32 -14.49
C GLU A 66 3.87 4.29 -13.44
N GLU A 67 3.64 4.87 -12.28
CA GLU A 67 4.61 4.82 -11.18
C GLU A 67 4.86 3.39 -10.69
N MET A 68 3.82 2.57 -10.63
CA MET A 68 3.98 1.17 -10.29
C MET A 68 4.83 0.45 -11.33
N ARG A 69 4.62 0.73 -12.62
CA ARG A 69 5.39 0.13 -13.70
C ARG A 69 6.86 0.56 -13.64
N ILE A 70 7.11 1.86 -13.50
CA ILE A 70 8.46 2.43 -13.47
C ILE A 70 9.27 1.85 -12.29
N ASN A 71 8.63 1.72 -11.13
CA ASN A 71 9.30 1.30 -9.90
C ASN A 71 9.16 -0.22 -9.65
N ALA A 72 8.66 -0.97 -10.61
CA ALA A 72 8.46 -2.41 -10.52
C ALA A 72 7.67 -2.84 -9.27
N VAL A 73 6.66 -2.05 -8.90
CA VAL A 73 5.78 -2.36 -7.77
C VAL A 73 4.76 -3.39 -8.23
N GLN A 74 4.67 -4.49 -7.49
CA GLN A 74 3.76 -5.59 -7.80
C GLN A 74 2.41 -5.37 -7.12
N TRP A 75 1.34 -5.66 -7.85
CA TRP A 75 -0.02 -5.63 -7.31
C TRP A 75 -0.25 -6.87 -6.44
N LEU A 76 -0.73 -6.67 -5.22
CA LEU A 76 -1.08 -7.76 -4.31
C LEU A 76 -2.60 -7.81 -4.11
N PRO A 77 -3.28 -8.78 -4.74
CA PRO A 77 -4.74 -8.91 -4.54
C PRO A 77 -5.06 -9.42 -3.14
N VAL A 78 -6.28 -9.14 -2.68
CA VAL A 78 -6.78 -9.69 -1.41
C VAL A 78 -7.36 -11.07 -1.69
N GLU A 79 -6.73 -12.07 -1.09
CA GLU A 79 -7.11 -13.47 -1.25
C GLU A 79 -7.89 -13.98 -0.03
N MET A 80 -8.59 -15.11 -0.20
CA MET A 80 -9.32 -15.76 0.89
C MET A 80 -8.42 -16.04 2.10
N GLN A 81 -7.18 -16.48 1.84
CA GLN A 81 -6.20 -16.77 2.89
C GLN A 81 -5.87 -15.52 3.73
N HIS A 82 -5.83 -14.35 3.08
CA HIS A 82 -5.58 -13.09 3.80
C HIS A 82 -6.72 -12.77 4.77
N CYS A 83 -7.95 -12.95 4.31
CA CYS A 83 -9.13 -12.75 5.16
C CYS A 83 -9.14 -13.71 6.35
N PHE A 84 -8.75 -14.95 6.12
CA PHE A 84 -8.65 -15.96 7.17
C PHE A 84 -7.57 -15.58 8.20
N GLU A 85 -6.40 -15.14 7.76
CA GLU A 85 -5.33 -14.69 8.66
C GLU A 85 -5.77 -13.50 9.51
N LEU A 86 -6.61 -12.62 8.94
CA LEU A 86 -7.13 -11.47 9.67
C LEU A 86 -7.91 -11.90 10.93
N THR A 87 -8.61 -13.03 10.88
CA THR A 87 -9.42 -13.52 12.01
C THR A 87 -8.56 -13.91 13.21
N LYS A 88 -7.28 -14.18 12.99
CA LYS A 88 -6.34 -14.56 14.04
C LYS A 88 -5.65 -13.38 14.71
N LEU A 89 -5.82 -12.16 14.17
CA LEU A 89 -5.15 -10.98 14.70
C LEU A 89 -5.83 -10.47 15.97
N PRO A 90 -5.05 -10.04 16.97
CA PRO A 90 -5.63 -9.36 18.13
C PRO A 90 -6.23 -8.01 17.72
N PHE A 91 -7.19 -7.51 18.52
CA PHE A 91 -7.91 -6.27 18.24
C PHE A 91 -7.17 -5.01 18.68
N HIS A 92 -5.84 -4.95 18.47
CA HIS A 92 -5.04 -3.76 18.78
C HIS A 92 -5.25 -2.64 17.77
N HIS A 93 -5.53 -2.98 16.52
CA HIS A 93 -5.85 -2.04 15.46
C HIS A 93 -7.30 -2.21 15.05
N ARG A 94 -8.03 -1.08 14.97
CA ARG A 94 -9.46 -1.09 14.58
C ARG A 94 -9.65 -0.78 13.09
N ASP A 95 -8.64 -0.18 12.46
CA ASP A 95 -8.70 0.16 11.05
C ASP A 95 -8.68 -1.13 10.21
N PRO A 96 -9.74 -1.41 9.45
CA PRO A 96 -9.81 -2.66 8.68
C PRO A 96 -8.78 -2.74 7.57
N PHE A 97 -8.34 -1.61 7.02
CA PHE A 97 -7.31 -1.59 5.99
C PHE A 97 -5.95 -1.96 6.56
N ASP A 98 -5.58 -1.36 7.70
CA ASP A 98 -4.33 -1.69 8.39
C ASP A 98 -4.31 -3.15 8.82
N ARG A 99 -5.42 -3.67 9.33
CA ARG A 99 -5.54 -5.08 9.71
C ARG A 99 -5.34 -5.99 8.50
N MET A 100 -5.90 -5.64 7.36
CA MET A 100 -5.73 -6.43 6.13
C MET A 100 -4.27 -6.42 5.67
N LEU A 101 -3.59 -5.29 5.73
CA LEU A 101 -2.18 -5.21 5.36
C LEU A 101 -1.32 -6.10 6.27
N ILE A 102 -1.59 -6.09 7.57
CA ILE A 102 -0.89 -6.97 8.52
C ILE A 102 -1.15 -8.44 8.18
N ALA A 103 -2.39 -8.80 7.91
CA ALA A 103 -2.77 -10.16 7.54
C ALA A 103 -2.06 -10.62 6.26
N GLN A 104 -1.99 -9.75 5.26
CA GLN A 104 -1.29 -10.04 4.01
C GLN A 104 0.22 -10.21 4.25
N ALA A 105 0.81 -9.34 5.04
CA ALA A 105 2.24 -9.44 5.35
C ALA A 105 2.58 -10.76 6.03
N LEU A 106 1.74 -11.20 6.96
CA LEU A 106 1.93 -12.48 7.65
C LEU A 106 1.74 -13.67 6.71
N ALA A 107 0.70 -13.65 5.86
CA ALA A 107 0.39 -14.74 4.95
C ALA A 107 1.42 -14.88 3.83
N GLU A 108 1.95 -13.77 3.34
CA GLU A 108 2.88 -13.73 2.20
C GLU A 108 4.34 -13.61 2.62
N ASP A 109 4.61 -13.60 3.90
CA ASP A 109 5.97 -13.46 4.46
C ASP A 109 6.65 -12.15 4.00
N LEU A 110 5.90 -11.07 4.12
CA LEU A 110 6.35 -9.73 3.73
C LEU A 110 6.84 -8.92 4.93
#